data_1e8ba6f97ef988745f52501e71de665f
#
_entry.id   1e8ba6f97ef988745f52501e71de665f
#
_cell.length_a   1.000
_cell.length_b   1.000
_cell.length_c   1.000
_cell.angle_alpha   90.00
_cell.angle_beta   90.00
_cell.angle_gamma   90.00
#
_symmetry.space_group_name_H-M   'P 1'
#
loop_
_entity.id
_entity.type
_entity.pdbx_description
1 polymer ?
#
loop_
_entity_poly.entity_id
_entity_poly.type
_entity_poly.pdbx_seq_one_letter_code
_entity_poly.pdbx_strand_id
1 'polypeptide(L)'
;SSRRQRQMCIRDSPRASRTVPFVAKATGLPVAKIAAKVMAGMSLAELGVTREPIPAHVSIKESVFPFRKFAGVDIVLGPEMRSTGEVMGVSDRFSLAFAKSQLAAGVDFPTSGTIFVSVSSRHKHKIEDLARRLDQLGFNLIASQGTAQRLQEGGIPVTPIKKLAEGHPNLIDYLKNEEVDLILNTPSGKGARTDEGKIRAAAVQQGVPCITTISAAEAAVTAMEALREETMDVQALQDRFESRNSPSREGAASNS
;
A
#
# COMPACT_ATOMS: atom_id res chain seq x y z
N SER A 1 20.79 -4.17 26.80
CA SER A 1 20.01 -3.89 25.58
C SER A 1 20.76 -2.93 24.70
N SER A 2 20.88 -3.21 23.41
CA SER A 2 21.64 -2.41 22.47
C SER A 2 21.07 -0.98 22.34
N ARG A 3 21.92 -0.01 21.97
CA ARG A 3 21.52 1.38 21.70
C ARG A 3 20.35 1.48 20.71
N ARG A 4 20.25 0.51 19.78
CA ARG A 4 19.14 0.41 18.80
C ARG A 4 17.80 0.05 19.46
N GLN A 5 17.80 -0.84 20.44
CA GLN A 5 16.60 -1.18 21.20
C GLN A 5 16.10 0.00 22.04
N ARG A 6 17.00 0.77 22.65
CA ARG A 6 16.63 2.00 23.38
C ARG A 6 16.04 3.07 22.45
N GLN A 7 16.56 3.23 21.23
CA GLN A 7 16.00 4.19 20.25
C GLN A 7 14.62 3.75 19.77
N MET A 8 14.35 2.46 19.58
CA MET A 8 13.01 1.97 19.27
C MET A 8 12.03 2.23 20.42
N CYS A 9 12.41 1.96 21.65
CA CYS A 9 11.56 2.22 22.83
C CYS A 9 11.24 3.71 23.07
N ILE A 10 12.14 4.63 22.70
CA ILE A 10 11.91 6.08 22.81
C ILE A 10 10.88 6.58 21.78
N ARG A 11 10.73 5.86 20.66
CA ARG A 11 9.78 6.20 19.58
C ARG A 11 8.46 5.46 19.69
N ASP A 12 8.39 4.45 20.52
CA ASP A 12 7.17 3.70 20.74
C ASP A 12 6.23 4.50 21.65
N SER A 13 5.04 4.73 21.15
CA SER A 13 3.98 5.29 21.97
C SER A 13 3.24 4.13 22.65
N PRO A 14 3.19 4.07 23.98
CA PRO A 14 2.47 3.00 24.71
C PRO A 14 0.95 3.09 24.53
N ARG A 15 0.47 3.98 23.70
CA ARG A 15 -0.94 4.19 23.38
C ARG A 15 -1.25 3.69 21.97
N ALA A 16 -2.34 2.96 21.83
CA ALA A 16 -2.84 2.47 20.55
C ALA A 16 -3.70 3.53 19.80
N SER A 17 -3.26 4.78 19.70
CA SER A 17 -4.10 5.94 19.36
C SER A 17 -4.88 5.80 18.06
N ARG A 18 -4.21 5.51 16.93
CA ARG A 18 -4.87 5.33 15.63
C ARG A 18 -5.24 3.88 15.32
N THR A 19 -4.65 2.93 16.02
CA THR A 19 -4.94 1.51 15.87
C THR A 19 -6.30 1.15 16.44
N VAL A 20 -6.71 1.76 17.56
CA VAL A 20 -8.02 1.49 18.19
C VAL A 20 -9.20 1.77 17.23
N PRO A 21 -9.34 2.96 16.60
CA PRO A 21 -10.44 3.20 15.67
C PRO A 21 -10.36 2.31 14.43
N PHE A 22 -9.17 1.98 13.94
CA PHE A 22 -9.01 1.04 12.83
C PHE A 22 -9.51 -0.35 13.21
N VAL A 23 -9.04 -0.92 14.32
CA VAL A 23 -9.45 -2.26 14.78
C VAL A 23 -10.95 -2.29 15.08
N ALA A 24 -11.49 -1.25 15.72
CA ALA A 24 -12.93 -1.17 16.00
C ALA A 24 -13.76 -1.21 14.71
N LYS A 25 -13.34 -0.49 13.66
CA LYS A 25 -13.99 -0.50 12.36
C LYS A 25 -13.78 -1.83 11.61
N ALA A 26 -12.60 -2.41 11.70
CA ALA A 26 -12.27 -3.67 11.03
C ALA A 26 -13.00 -4.87 11.63
N THR A 27 -13.26 -4.86 12.94
CA THR A 27 -13.86 -5.99 13.66
C THR A 27 -15.32 -5.81 14.03
N GLY A 28 -15.85 -4.57 13.96
CA GLY A 28 -17.17 -4.22 14.49
C GLY A 28 -17.23 -4.12 16.01
N LEU A 29 -16.09 -4.34 16.70
CA LEU A 29 -16.04 -4.28 18.17
C LEU A 29 -15.80 -2.84 18.63
N PRO A 30 -16.67 -2.24 19.46
CA PRO A 30 -16.51 -0.87 19.92
C PRO A 30 -15.42 -0.75 21.02
N VAL A 31 -14.15 -0.95 20.63
CA VAL A 31 -12.99 -1.11 21.53
C VAL A 31 -12.88 0.04 22.54
N ALA A 32 -13.05 1.30 22.11
CA ALA A 32 -12.95 2.45 23.00
C ALA A 32 -14.06 2.46 24.06
N LYS A 33 -15.29 2.08 23.69
CA LYS A 33 -16.42 1.96 24.61
C LYS A 33 -16.20 0.84 25.63
N ILE A 34 -15.66 -0.29 25.17
CA ILE A 34 -15.30 -1.42 26.04
C ILE A 34 -14.21 -1.00 27.01
N ALA A 35 -13.14 -0.36 26.52
CA ALA A 35 -12.05 0.13 27.35
C ALA A 35 -12.55 1.09 28.45
N ALA A 36 -13.43 2.03 28.12
CA ALA A 36 -14.01 2.95 29.08
C ALA A 36 -14.80 2.21 30.19
N LYS A 37 -15.56 1.18 29.82
CA LYS A 37 -16.32 0.37 30.79
C LYS A 37 -15.40 -0.48 31.71
N VAL A 38 -14.32 -1.04 31.11
CA VAL A 38 -13.31 -1.76 31.92
C VAL A 38 -12.61 -0.81 32.89
N MET A 39 -12.29 0.40 32.46
CA MET A 39 -11.73 1.42 33.37
C MET A 39 -12.71 1.83 34.49
N ALA A 40 -14.02 1.69 34.24
CA ALA A 40 -15.06 1.88 35.26
C ALA A 40 -15.31 0.65 36.19
N GLY A 41 -14.50 -0.41 36.03
CA GLY A 41 -14.52 -1.59 36.90
C GLY A 41 -15.28 -2.81 36.37
N MET A 42 -15.81 -2.75 35.13
CA MET A 42 -16.47 -3.90 34.49
C MET A 42 -15.42 -4.88 33.96
N SER A 43 -15.65 -6.17 34.09
CA SER A 43 -14.82 -7.20 33.48
C SER A 43 -15.18 -7.41 32.00
N LEU A 44 -14.24 -7.95 31.21
CA LEU A 44 -14.50 -8.31 29.82
C LEU A 44 -15.60 -9.38 29.68
N ALA A 45 -15.70 -10.28 30.67
CA ALA A 45 -16.75 -11.30 30.71
C ALA A 45 -18.14 -10.69 30.85
N GLU A 46 -18.33 -9.72 31.76
CA GLU A 46 -19.59 -8.99 31.93
C GLU A 46 -19.97 -8.17 30.68
N LEU A 47 -18.97 -7.75 29.90
CA LEU A 47 -19.16 -7.05 28.62
C LEU A 47 -19.38 -7.98 27.43
N GLY A 48 -19.40 -9.31 27.66
CA GLY A 48 -19.56 -10.30 26.59
C GLY A 48 -18.36 -10.44 25.65
N VAL A 49 -17.19 -9.88 26.02
CA VAL A 49 -15.96 -9.91 25.23
C VAL A 49 -15.11 -11.09 25.69
N THR A 50 -15.51 -12.30 25.32
CA THR A 50 -14.86 -13.56 25.76
C THR A 50 -14.02 -14.20 24.66
N ARG A 51 -14.10 -13.71 23.44
CA ARG A 51 -13.37 -14.25 22.27
C ARG A 51 -12.83 -13.12 21.42
N GLU A 52 -11.71 -13.39 20.76
CA GLU A 52 -11.16 -12.49 19.74
C GLU A 52 -12.07 -12.48 18.51
N PRO A 53 -12.50 -11.30 18.03
CA PRO A 53 -13.29 -11.21 16.81
C PRO A 53 -12.37 -11.45 15.60
N ILE A 54 -12.65 -12.48 14.81
CA ILE A 54 -11.96 -12.76 13.55
C ILE A 54 -12.87 -12.35 12.39
N PRO A 55 -12.59 -11.23 11.70
CA PRO A 55 -13.38 -10.81 10.55
C PRO A 55 -13.18 -11.76 9.37
N ALA A 56 -14.22 -11.99 8.55
CA ALA A 56 -14.13 -12.79 7.33
C ALA A 56 -13.60 -11.99 6.14
N HIS A 57 -13.36 -10.70 6.33
CA HIS A 57 -12.84 -9.79 5.31
C HIS A 57 -11.42 -9.32 5.68
N VAL A 58 -10.72 -8.80 4.66
CA VAL A 58 -9.42 -8.16 4.82
C VAL A 58 -9.62 -6.66 5.00
N SER A 59 -8.96 -6.09 6.01
CA SER A 59 -8.90 -4.65 6.24
C SER A 59 -7.45 -4.17 6.16
N ILE A 60 -7.20 -3.21 5.31
CA ILE A 60 -5.87 -2.63 5.11
C ILE A 60 -5.88 -1.18 5.55
N LYS A 61 -4.92 -0.82 6.38
CA LYS A 61 -4.68 0.55 6.83
C LYS A 61 -3.53 1.16 6.05
N GLU A 62 -3.79 2.33 5.45
CA GLU A 62 -2.77 3.09 4.74
C GLU A 62 -2.61 4.48 5.37
N SER A 63 -1.37 4.96 5.42
CA SER A 63 -1.05 6.29 5.95
C SER A 63 -1.16 7.34 4.85
N VAL A 64 -1.78 8.48 5.15
CA VAL A 64 -1.90 9.60 4.21
C VAL A 64 -0.79 10.61 4.46
N PHE A 65 -0.02 10.92 3.42
CA PHE A 65 1.07 11.90 3.45
C PHE A 65 0.76 13.09 2.54
N PRO A 66 0.78 14.33 3.06
CA PRO A 66 0.43 15.52 2.28
C PRO A 66 1.60 16.09 1.47
N PHE A 67 2.55 15.27 1.03
CA PHE A 67 3.77 15.74 0.36
C PHE A 67 3.50 16.59 -0.89
N ARG A 68 2.43 16.31 -1.62
CA ARG A 68 2.02 17.09 -2.80
C ARG A 68 1.58 18.53 -2.47
N LYS A 69 1.14 18.78 -1.23
CA LYS A 69 0.68 20.11 -0.80
C LYS A 69 1.82 21.04 -0.41
N PHE A 70 3.01 20.51 -0.21
CA PHE A 70 4.17 21.27 0.29
C PHE A 70 5.35 21.06 -0.66
N ALA A 71 5.47 21.96 -1.65
CA ALA A 71 6.59 21.94 -2.58
C ALA A 71 7.93 22.11 -1.82
N GLY A 72 8.92 21.29 -2.19
CA GLY A 72 10.27 21.35 -1.60
C GLY A 72 10.44 20.64 -0.26
N VAL A 73 9.40 20.06 0.32
CA VAL A 73 9.53 19.24 1.54
C VAL A 73 10.18 17.90 1.19
N ASP A 74 11.16 17.49 2.00
CA ASP A 74 11.78 16.18 1.88
C ASP A 74 10.74 15.07 2.17
N ILE A 75 10.56 14.19 1.20
CA ILE A 75 9.65 13.04 1.27
C ILE A 75 10.26 11.83 1.98
N VAL A 76 11.53 11.89 2.35
CA VAL A 76 12.19 10.83 3.13
C VAL A 76 11.61 10.81 4.53
N LEU A 77 11.02 9.66 4.90
CA LEU A 77 10.46 9.47 6.22
C LEU A 77 11.58 9.39 7.26
N GLY A 78 11.50 10.27 8.24
CA GLY A 78 12.35 10.33 9.42
C GLY A 78 11.61 9.82 10.67
N PRO A 79 12.19 10.10 11.86
CA PRO A 79 11.56 9.76 13.14
C PRO A 79 10.31 10.59 13.46
N GLU A 80 10.12 11.68 12.75
CA GLU A 80 9.00 12.60 12.97
C GLU A 80 7.74 12.10 12.27
N MET A 81 6.60 12.33 12.89
CA MET A 81 5.32 12.02 12.29
C MET A 81 5.01 13.01 11.16
N ARG A 82 4.89 12.51 9.93
CA ARG A 82 4.54 13.30 8.74
C ARG A 82 3.19 12.95 8.14
N SER A 83 2.56 11.86 8.59
CA SER A 83 1.22 11.50 8.14
C SER A 83 0.17 12.43 8.74
N THR A 84 -0.77 12.89 7.92
CA THR A 84 -1.91 13.72 8.34
C THR A 84 -3.13 12.93 8.74
N GLY A 85 -3.19 11.67 8.34
CA GLY A 85 -4.32 10.78 8.61
C GLY A 85 -4.04 9.36 8.21
N GLU A 86 -5.07 8.56 8.29
CA GLU A 86 -5.09 7.16 7.90
C GLU A 86 -6.40 6.87 7.17
N VAL A 87 -6.34 5.98 6.20
CA VAL A 87 -7.49 5.46 5.46
C VAL A 87 -7.57 3.95 5.62
N MET A 88 -8.71 3.37 5.29
CA MET A 88 -8.96 1.95 5.37
C MET A 88 -9.58 1.44 4.08
N GLY A 89 -8.97 0.42 3.49
CA GLY A 89 -9.57 -0.39 2.43
C GLY A 89 -10.13 -1.69 3.03
N VAL A 90 -11.34 -2.08 2.64
CA VAL A 90 -11.99 -3.30 3.10
C VAL A 90 -12.54 -4.08 1.91
N SER A 91 -12.24 -5.36 1.84
CA SER A 91 -12.78 -6.30 0.85
C SER A 91 -12.61 -7.74 1.35
N ASP A 92 -13.29 -8.67 0.72
CA ASP A 92 -13.09 -10.09 0.99
C ASP A 92 -11.80 -10.62 0.37
N ARG A 93 -11.26 -9.90 -0.63
CA ARG A 93 -9.96 -10.17 -1.27
C ARG A 93 -8.93 -9.14 -0.87
N PHE A 94 -7.70 -9.60 -0.55
CA PHE A 94 -6.57 -8.73 -0.21
C PHE A 94 -6.28 -7.70 -1.30
N SER A 95 -6.28 -8.14 -2.57
CA SER A 95 -5.98 -7.30 -3.73
C SER A 95 -6.89 -6.07 -3.83
N LEU A 96 -8.20 -6.27 -3.69
CA LEU A 96 -9.18 -5.19 -3.72
C LEU A 96 -9.16 -4.33 -2.45
N ALA A 97 -8.94 -4.94 -1.28
CA ALA A 97 -8.76 -4.17 -0.04
C ALA A 97 -7.53 -3.26 -0.14
N PHE A 98 -6.44 -3.74 -0.74
CA PHE A 98 -5.24 -2.96 -0.97
C PHE A 98 -5.48 -1.84 -1.99
N ALA A 99 -6.11 -2.13 -3.14
CA ALA A 99 -6.47 -1.11 -4.13
C ALA A 99 -7.34 0.00 -3.51
N LYS A 100 -8.36 -0.36 -2.73
CA LYS A 100 -9.24 0.59 -2.02
C LYS A 100 -8.44 1.46 -1.03
N SER A 101 -7.51 0.88 -0.28
CA SER A 101 -6.68 1.64 0.66
C SER A 101 -5.75 2.62 -0.04
N GLN A 102 -5.18 2.24 -1.18
CA GLN A 102 -4.31 3.10 -1.98
C GLN A 102 -5.10 4.26 -2.61
N LEU A 103 -6.24 3.96 -3.23
CA LEU A 103 -7.12 4.98 -3.79
C LEU A 103 -7.57 6.00 -2.73
N ALA A 104 -7.97 5.51 -1.55
CA ALA A 104 -8.34 6.37 -0.42
C ALA A 104 -7.17 7.21 0.12
N ALA A 105 -5.92 6.75 -0.04
CA ALA A 105 -4.71 7.51 0.27
C ALA A 105 -4.31 8.50 -0.83
N GLY A 106 -5.04 8.54 -1.95
CA GLY A 106 -4.77 9.40 -3.10
C GLY A 106 -3.77 8.82 -4.11
N VAL A 107 -3.58 7.50 -4.07
CA VAL A 107 -2.78 6.74 -5.02
C VAL A 107 -3.73 5.92 -5.89
N ASP A 108 -3.86 6.32 -7.16
CA ASP A 108 -4.63 5.58 -8.15
C ASP A 108 -3.67 4.73 -9.00
N PHE A 109 -3.92 3.43 -9.09
CA PHE A 109 -3.10 2.54 -9.89
C PHE A 109 -3.49 2.65 -11.36
N PRO A 110 -2.50 2.77 -12.28
CA PRO A 110 -2.80 2.84 -13.70
C PRO A 110 -3.38 1.52 -14.21
N THR A 111 -4.29 1.61 -15.17
CA THR A 111 -4.85 0.46 -15.88
C THR A 111 -4.15 0.18 -17.21
N SER A 112 -3.35 1.13 -17.70
CA SER A 112 -2.52 1.06 -18.90
C SER A 112 -1.40 2.09 -18.81
N GLY A 113 -0.48 2.12 -19.77
CA GLY A 113 0.57 3.13 -19.85
C GLY A 113 1.96 2.56 -19.62
N THR A 114 2.88 3.37 -19.08
CA THR A 114 4.30 3.02 -18.95
C THR A 114 4.73 2.92 -17.48
N ILE A 115 5.43 1.85 -17.15
CA ILE A 115 5.95 1.61 -15.81
C ILE A 115 7.49 1.63 -15.84
N PHE A 116 8.07 2.48 -15.00
CA PHE A 116 9.51 2.48 -14.80
C PHE A 116 9.92 1.48 -13.73
N VAL A 117 10.92 0.64 -14.05
CA VAL A 117 11.45 -0.38 -13.15
C VAL A 117 12.93 -0.19 -12.89
N SER A 118 13.30 0.01 -11.64
CA SER A 118 14.71 0.05 -11.21
C SER A 118 14.88 -0.60 -9.86
N VAL A 119 15.58 -1.73 -9.81
CA VAL A 119 15.74 -2.50 -8.58
C VAL A 119 17.20 -2.74 -8.24
N SER A 120 17.50 -2.79 -6.95
CA SER A 120 18.82 -3.16 -6.45
C SER A 120 19.17 -4.60 -6.87
N SER A 121 20.47 -4.89 -7.00
CA SER A 121 20.98 -6.19 -7.47
C SER A 121 20.41 -7.39 -6.70
N ARG A 122 20.18 -7.24 -5.39
CA ARG A 122 19.59 -8.28 -4.53
C ARG A 122 18.13 -8.64 -4.86
N HIS A 123 17.42 -7.78 -5.59
CA HIS A 123 16.00 -7.96 -5.90
C HIS A 123 15.75 -8.34 -7.36
N LYS A 124 16.79 -8.41 -8.19
CA LYS A 124 16.66 -8.65 -9.64
C LYS A 124 15.93 -9.95 -10.00
N HIS A 125 16.07 -10.99 -9.17
CA HIS A 125 15.38 -12.28 -9.40
C HIS A 125 13.88 -12.22 -9.12
N LYS A 126 13.44 -11.35 -8.19
CA LYS A 126 12.02 -11.18 -7.85
C LYS A 126 11.28 -10.27 -8.82
N ILE A 127 12.00 -9.34 -9.46
CA ILE A 127 11.36 -8.39 -10.35
C ILE A 127 10.97 -9.01 -11.70
N GLU A 128 11.59 -10.10 -12.11
CA GLU A 128 11.27 -10.77 -13.38
C GLU A 128 9.83 -11.26 -13.42
N ASP A 129 9.37 -11.91 -12.35
CA ASP A 129 7.99 -12.37 -12.27
C ASP A 129 7.00 -11.20 -12.30
N LEU A 130 7.27 -10.14 -11.52
CA LEU A 130 6.43 -8.95 -11.51
C LEU A 130 6.41 -8.23 -12.87
N ALA A 131 7.57 -8.11 -13.53
CA ALA A 131 7.66 -7.49 -14.84
C ALA A 131 6.92 -8.29 -15.92
N ARG A 132 6.97 -9.62 -15.86
CA ARG A 132 6.21 -10.50 -16.75
C ARG A 132 4.70 -10.33 -16.57
N ARG A 133 4.22 -10.24 -15.34
CA ARG A 133 2.80 -9.98 -15.03
C ARG A 133 2.37 -8.60 -15.56
N LEU A 134 3.20 -7.57 -15.39
CA LEU A 134 2.94 -6.23 -15.92
C LEU A 134 2.90 -6.21 -17.46
N ASP A 135 3.82 -6.92 -18.13
CA ASP A 135 3.82 -7.09 -19.58
C ASP A 135 2.53 -7.80 -20.05
N GLN A 136 2.11 -8.88 -19.39
CA GLN A 136 0.84 -9.58 -19.63
C GLN A 136 -0.38 -8.68 -19.43
N LEU A 137 -0.31 -7.72 -18.51
CA LEU A 137 -1.30 -6.66 -18.36
C LEU A 137 -1.20 -5.58 -19.46
N GLY A 138 -0.27 -5.67 -20.40
CA GLY A 138 -0.11 -4.74 -21.53
C GLY A 138 0.53 -3.41 -21.17
N PHE A 139 1.26 -3.32 -20.07
CA PHE A 139 2.04 -2.13 -19.74
C PHE A 139 3.34 -2.07 -20.54
N ASN A 140 3.73 -0.88 -20.97
CA ASN A 140 5.06 -0.64 -21.50
C ASN A 140 6.07 -0.56 -20.36
N LEU A 141 7.15 -1.32 -20.44
CA LEU A 141 8.18 -1.32 -19.42
C LEU A 141 9.40 -0.52 -19.88
N ILE A 142 9.84 0.42 -19.05
CA ILE A 142 11.13 1.09 -19.17
C ILE A 142 11.95 0.82 -17.92
N ALA A 143 13.26 0.69 -18.03
CA ALA A 143 14.09 0.34 -16.89
C ALA A 143 15.50 0.93 -16.98
N SER A 144 16.16 1.07 -15.81
CA SER A 144 17.59 1.34 -15.76
C SER A 144 18.38 0.20 -16.43
N GLN A 145 19.51 0.51 -17.10
CA GLN A 145 20.26 -0.43 -17.93
C GLN A 145 20.46 -1.81 -17.29
N GLY A 146 20.96 -1.87 -16.05
CA GLY A 146 21.22 -3.15 -15.38
C GLY A 146 19.95 -3.92 -14.99
N THR A 147 18.79 -3.26 -14.88
CA THR A 147 17.49 -3.93 -14.69
C THR A 147 16.95 -4.36 -16.06
N ALA A 148 17.04 -3.51 -17.07
CA ALA A 148 16.59 -3.81 -18.42
C ALA A 148 17.31 -5.04 -18.99
N GLN A 149 18.62 -5.10 -18.88
CA GLN A 149 19.41 -6.27 -19.31
C GLN A 149 18.88 -7.56 -18.68
N ARG A 150 18.64 -7.56 -17.39
CA ARG A 150 18.14 -8.75 -16.68
C ARG A 150 16.74 -9.17 -17.14
N LEU A 151 15.85 -8.20 -17.38
CA LEU A 151 14.50 -8.48 -17.87
C LEU A 151 14.51 -9.01 -19.32
N GLN A 152 15.38 -8.44 -20.16
CA GLN A 152 15.57 -8.90 -21.56
C GLN A 152 16.15 -10.32 -21.62
N GLU A 153 17.12 -10.66 -20.75
CA GLU A 153 17.63 -12.03 -20.59
C GLU A 153 16.51 -13.01 -20.20
N GLY A 154 15.51 -12.55 -19.43
CA GLY A 154 14.29 -13.28 -19.08
C GLY A 154 13.20 -13.29 -20.15
N GLY A 155 13.48 -12.72 -21.35
CA GLY A 155 12.52 -12.64 -22.47
C GLY A 155 11.40 -11.65 -22.26
N ILE A 156 11.56 -10.65 -21.38
CA ILE A 156 10.54 -9.65 -21.08
C ILE A 156 10.84 -8.38 -21.91
N PRO A 157 9.90 -7.87 -22.72
CA PRO A 157 10.07 -6.64 -23.47
C PRO A 157 10.27 -5.45 -22.52
N VAL A 158 11.37 -4.72 -22.67
CA VAL A 158 11.66 -3.54 -21.86
C VAL A 158 12.61 -2.60 -22.57
N THR A 159 12.36 -1.31 -22.50
CA THR A 159 13.22 -0.27 -23.06
C THR A 159 14.21 0.22 -22.00
N PRO A 160 15.53 0.10 -22.25
CA PRO A 160 16.53 0.65 -21.33
C PRO A 160 16.59 2.18 -21.42
N ILE A 161 16.66 2.84 -20.26
CA ILE A 161 16.88 4.29 -20.19
C ILE A 161 18.14 4.60 -19.38
N LYS A 162 18.70 5.79 -19.59
CA LYS A 162 19.90 6.26 -18.87
C LYS A 162 19.59 6.52 -17.39
N LYS A 163 20.57 6.32 -16.54
CA LYS A 163 20.52 6.82 -15.14
C LYS A 163 20.67 8.34 -15.13
N LEU A 164 20.26 8.98 -14.04
CA LEU A 164 20.35 10.44 -13.90
C LEU A 164 21.78 10.98 -14.11
N ALA A 165 22.79 10.25 -13.64
CA ALA A 165 24.20 10.61 -13.80
C ALA A 165 24.75 10.36 -15.21
N GLU A 166 24.07 9.60 -16.08
CA GLU A 166 24.51 9.22 -17.41
C GLU A 166 24.02 10.18 -18.51
N GLY A 167 23.21 11.19 -18.12
CA GLY A 167 22.69 12.23 -19.03
C GLY A 167 21.25 12.00 -19.48
N HIS A 168 20.88 12.57 -20.62
CA HIS A 168 19.54 12.56 -21.17
C HIS A 168 19.39 11.60 -22.38
N PRO A 169 18.17 11.08 -22.67
CA PRO A 169 16.98 11.13 -21.82
C PRO A 169 17.10 10.18 -20.61
N ASN A 170 16.59 10.62 -19.48
CA ASN A 170 16.54 9.84 -18.25
C ASN A 170 15.14 9.91 -17.63
N LEU A 171 14.89 9.24 -16.50
CA LEU A 171 13.57 9.16 -15.89
C LEU A 171 12.94 10.53 -15.58
N ILE A 172 13.73 11.55 -15.23
CA ILE A 172 13.20 12.89 -14.96
C ILE A 172 12.59 13.52 -16.23
N ASP A 173 13.19 13.26 -17.38
CA ASP A 173 12.65 13.74 -18.66
C ASP A 173 11.32 13.06 -18.97
N TYR A 174 11.24 11.73 -18.83
CA TYR A 174 9.99 10.98 -18.98
C TYR A 174 8.89 11.44 -18.03
N LEU A 175 9.24 11.73 -16.76
CA LEU A 175 8.28 12.26 -15.79
C LEU A 175 7.76 13.65 -16.15
N LYS A 176 8.65 14.54 -16.64
CA LYS A 176 8.26 15.89 -17.09
C LYS A 176 7.35 15.86 -18.31
N ASN A 177 7.53 14.86 -19.17
CA ASN A 177 6.72 14.65 -20.37
C ASN A 177 5.42 13.88 -20.09
N GLU A 178 5.15 13.52 -18.83
CA GLU A 178 3.98 12.71 -18.43
C GLU A 178 3.93 11.34 -19.13
N GLU A 179 5.10 10.74 -19.39
CA GLU A 179 5.25 9.47 -20.11
C GLU A 179 5.39 8.27 -19.16
N VAL A 180 5.23 8.45 -17.84
CA VAL A 180 5.35 7.40 -16.82
C VAL A 180 4.20 7.46 -15.84
N ASP A 181 3.51 6.35 -15.67
CA ASP A 181 2.30 6.21 -14.86
C ASP A 181 2.56 5.57 -13.48
N LEU A 182 3.63 4.78 -13.35
CA LEU A 182 4.02 4.12 -12.10
C LEU A 182 5.53 3.91 -12.05
N ILE A 183 6.10 4.06 -10.88
CA ILE A 183 7.52 3.81 -10.61
C ILE A 183 7.68 2.68 -9.59
N LEU A 184 8.40 1.62 -10.00
CA LEU A 184 8.87 0.56 -9.13
C LEU A 184 10.38 0.74 -8.91
N ASN A 185 10.77 1.39 -7.81
CA ASN A 185 12.16 1.73 -7.54
C ASN A 185 12.61 1.27 -6.15
N THR A 186 13.30 0.14 -6.07
CA THR A 186 13.87 -0.34 -4.80
C THR A 186 15.26 0.26 -4.57
N PRO A 187 15.42 1.15 -3.57
CA PRO A 187 16.65 1.88 -3.39
C PRO A 187 17.82 0.99 -2.96
N SER A 188 19.00 1.31 -3.44
CA SER A 188 20.28 0.72 -3.01
C SER A 188 20.89 1.51 -1.85
N GLY A 189 20.59 2.81 -1.75
CA GLY A 189 21.12 3.76 -0.77
C GLY A 189 20.06 4.39 0.12
N LYS A 190 20.51 5.14 1.12
CA LYS A 190 19.65 5.91 2.04
C LYS A 190 19.92 7.41 1.89
N GLY A 191 18.86 8.20 1.72
CA GLY A 191 18.91 9.65 1.76
C GLY A 191 18.33 10.36 0.53
N ALA A 192 18.03 11.64 0.69
CA ALA A 192 17.38 12.47 -0.34
C ALA A 192 18.33 12.89 -1.47
N ARG A 193 19.65 12.86 -1.24
CA ARG A 193 20.68 13.27 -2.20
C ARG A 193 21.07 12.17 -3.20
N THR A 194 20.61 10.94 -3.00
CA THR A 194 20.82 9.84 -3.94
C THR A 194 19.93 10.00 -5.17
N ASP A 195 20.26 9.33 -6.27
CA ASP A 195 19.42 9.34 -7.46
C ASP A 195 18.01 8.83 -7.17
N GLU A 196 17.89 7.81 -6.31
CA GLU A 196 16.59 7.31 -5.84
C GLU A 196 15.81 8.37 -5.03
N GLY A 197 16.49 9.23 -4.27
CA GLY A 197 15.88 10.36 -3.58
C GLY A 197 15.32 11.40 -4.55
N LYS A 198 16.09 11.74 -5.58
CA LYS A 198 15.66 12.66 -6.65
C LYS A 198 14.47 12.10 -7.44
N ILE A 199 14.50 10.81 -7.77
CA ILE A 199 13.40 10.11 -8.45
C ILE A 199 12.12 10.21 -7.61
N ARG A 200 12.17 9.90 -6.31
CA ARG A 200 10.99 10.00 -5.43
C ARG A 200 10.45 11.42 -5.34
N ALA A 201 11.34 12.41 -5.23
CA ALA A 201 10.92 13.80 -5.17
C ALA A 201 10.21 14.24 -6.47
N ALA A 202 10.77 13.88 -7.63
CA ALA A 202 10.16 14.16 -8.92
C ALA A 202 8.82 13.43 -9.10
N ALA A 203 8.73 12.16 -8.72
CA ALA A 203 7.50 11.38 -8.76
C ALA A 203 6.38 12.05 -7.96
N VAL A 204 6.67 12.48 -6.72
CA VAL A 204 5.69 13.19 -5.88
C VAL A 204 5.25 14.52 -6.50
N GLN A 205 6.17 15.29 -7.09
CA GLN A 205 5.84 16.55 -7.75
C GLN A 205 4.91 16.35 -8.94
N GLN A 206 5.15 15.31 -9.75
CA GLN A 206 4.33 14.97 -10.91
C GLN A 206 3.09 14.14 -10.55
N GLY A 207 2.95 13.72 -9.29
CA GLY A 207 1.82 12.92 -8.84
C GLY A 207 1.86 11.46 -9.29
N VAL A 208 3.01 10.98 -9.74
CA VAL A 208 3.22 9.59 -10.17
C VAL A 208 3.47 8.71 -8.94
N PRO A 209 2.73 7.61 -8.75
CA PRO A 209 2.97 6.67 -7.67
C PRO A 209 4.39 6.07 -7.72
N CYS A 210 5.07 6.02 -6.57
CA CYS A 210 6.41 5.47 -6.48
C CYS A 210 6.51 4.42 -5.37
N ILE A 211 6.66 3.17 -5.77
CA ILE A 211 6.74 2.01 -4.89
C ILE A 211 8.22 1.65 -4.66
N THR A 212 8.61 1.53 -3.39
CA THR A 212 10.02 1.41 -2.99
C THR A 212 10.41 0.05 -2.41
N THR A 213 9.47 -0.89 -2.31
CA THR A 213 9.72 -2.25 -1.81
C THR A 213 9.13 -3.30 -2.74
N ILE A 214 9.78 -4.46 -2.80
CA ILE A 214 9.27 -5.59 -3.63
C ILE A 214 7.92 -6.08 -3.13
N SER A 215 7.71 -6.17 -1.81
CA SER A 215 6.42 -6.64 -1.28
C SER A 215 5.27 -5.69 -1.62
N ALA A 216 5.52 -4.36 -1.61
CA ALA A 216 4.52 -3.40 -2.04
C ALA A 216 4.30 -3.45 -3.56
N ALA A 217 5.35 -3.71 -4.36
CA ALA A 217 5.22 -3.89 -5.80
C ALA A 217 4.39 -5.14 -6.14
N GLU A 218 4.60 -6.24 -5.42
CA GLU A 218 3.80 -7.46 -5.56
C GLU A 218 2.32 -7.21 -5.23
N ALA A 219 2.05 -6.53 -4.11
CA ALA A 219 0.69 -6.14 -3.73
C ALA A 219 0.03 -5.23 -4.78
N ALA A 220 0.78 -4.27 -5.34
CA ALA A 220 0.29 -3.36 -6.36
C ALA A 220 -0.03 -4.08 -7.69
N VAL A 221 0.87 -4.96 -8.16
CA VAL A 221 0.61 -5.76 -9.37
C VAL A 221 -0.62 -6.64 -9.18
N THR A 222 -0.74 -7.31 -8.04
CA THR A 222 -1.91 -8.14 -7.71
C THR A 222 -3.21 -7.30 -7.61
N ALA A 223 -3.12 -6.07 -7.13
CA ALA A 223 -4.25 -5.14 -7.13
C ALA A 223 -4.63 -4.70 -8.55
N MET A 224 -3.67 -4.37 -9.41
CA MET A 224 -3.92 -4.00 -10.81
C MET A 224 -4.54 -5.16 -11.61
N GLU A 225 -4.12 -6.40 -11.37
CA GLU A 225 -4.77 -7.60 -11.95
C GLU A 225 -6.24 -7.70 -11.53
N ALA A 226 -6.50 -7.57 -10.23
CA ALA A 226 -7.86 -7.66 -9.70
C ALA A 226 -8.78 -6.53 -10.21
N LEU A 227 -8.25 -5.33 -10.40
CA LEU A 227 -8.99 -4.19 -10.95
C LEU A 227 -9.39 -4.37 -12.43
N ARG A 228 -8.74 -5.26 -13.15
CA ARG A 228 -9.17 -5.65 -14.51
C ARG A 228 -10.29 -6.67 -14.53
N GLU A 229 -10.32 -7.54 -13.52
CA GLU A 229 -11.31 -8.60 -13.41
C GLU A 229 -12.62 -8.10 -12.78
N GLU A 230 -12.52 -7.18 -11.82
CA GLU A 230 -13.63 -6.76 -10.99
C GLU A 230 -13.66 -5.23 -10.83
N THR A 231 -14.87 -4.68 -10.85
CA THR A 231 -15.11 -3.27 -10.50
C THR A 231 -15.06 -3.11 -8.98
N MET A 232 -14.39 -2.06 -8.50
CA MET A 232 -14.44 -1.71 -7.09
C MET A 232 -15.87 -1.29 -6.69
N ASP A 233 -16.44 -1.97 -5.72
CA ASP A 233 -17.69 -1.61 -5.08
C ASP A 233 -17.46 -0.73 -3.84
N VAL A 234 -18.48 0.01 -3.46
CA VAL A 234 -18.53 0.78 -2.21
C VAL A 234 -19.69 0.24 -1.38
N GLN A 235 -19.38 -0.21 -0.17
CA GLN A 235 -20.36 -0.75 0.77
C GLN A 235 -20.25 -0.01 2.10
N ALA A 236 -21.39 0.30 2.72
CA ALA A 236 -21.38 0.86 4.07
C ALA A 236 -20.77 -0.14 5.06
N LEU A 237 -19.92 0.38 5.95
CA LEU A 237 -19.22 -0.47 6.91
C LEU A 237 -20.21 -1.20 7.86
N GLN A 238 -21.32 -0.55 8.18
CA GLN A 238 -22.39 -1.09 9.01
C GLN A 238 -23.01 -2.34 8.39
N ASP A 239 -23.28 -2.32 7.09
CA ASP A 239 -23.92 -3.43 6.38
C ASP A 239 -23.07 -4.71 6.42
N ARG A 240 -21.72 -4.56 6.50
CA ARG A 240 -20.80 -5.70 6.66
C ARG A 240 -20.96 -6.44 7.99
N PHE A 241 -21.46 -5.78 9.01
CA PHE A 241 -21.64 -6.40 10.33
C PHE A 241 -23.08 -6.84 10.57
N GLU A 242 -24.08 -6.21 9.95
CA GLU A 242 -25.48 -6.58 10.06
C GLU A 242 -25.78 -7.92 9.39
N SER A 243 -25.16 -8.21 8.25
CA SER A 243 -25.29 -9.50 7.57
C SER A 243 -24.81 -10.71 8.38
N ARG A 244 -23.98 -10.48 9.42
CA ARG A 244 -23.50 -11.52 10.34
C ARG A 244 -24.43 -11.79 11.52
N ASN A 245 -25.29 -10.84 11.88
CA ASN A 245 -26.23 -10.95 13.01
C ASN A 245 -27.61 -11.43 12.57
N SER A 246 -27.85 -11.57 11.27
CA SER A 246 -29.09 -12.18 10.77
C SER A 246 -28.98 -13.70 10.95
N PRO A 247 -29.84 -14.34 11.79
CA PRO A 247 -29.93 -15.78 11.85
C PRO A 247 -30.29 -16.28 10.44
N SER A 248 -29.53 -17.27 9.97
CA SER A 248 -29.81 -17.98 8.71
C SER A 248 -31.30 -18.32 8.63
N ARG A 249 -32.01 -17.73 7.66
CA ARG A 249 -33.41 -18.04 7.33
C ARG A 249 -33.48 -19.42 6.61
N GLU A 250 -32.79 -20.41 7.13
CA GLU A 250 -32.95 -21.81 6.73
C GLU A 250 -33.67 -22.56 7.86
N GLY A 251 -34.99 -22.64 7.75
CA GLY A 251 -35.76 -23.42 8.70
C GLY A 251 -37.26 -23.18 8.75
N ALA A 252 -37.83 -22.47 7.75
CA ALA A 252 -39.27 -22.26 7.72
C ALA A 252 -39.89 -22.68 6.36
N ALA A 253 -39.66 -23.92 5.95
CA ALA A 253 -40.44 -24.54 4.86
C ALA A 253 -40.43 -26.07 5.00
N SER A 254 -41.11 -26.58 6.03
CA SER A 254 -41.68 -27.95 6.00
C SER A 254 -42.56 -28.12 7.23
N ASN A 255 -43.84 -27.67 7.12
CA ASN A 255 -44.98 -28.27 7.78
C ASN A 255 -46.23 -27.53 7.32
N SER A 256 -46.81 -28.04 6.28
CA SER A 256 -48.24 -28.02 6.01
C SER A 256 -48.56 -29.06 4.94
#